data_46a4560380dc65ebd50868300720fda6
#
_entry.id   46a4560380dc65ebd50868300720fda6
#
_cell.length_a   1.000
_cell.length_b   1.000
_cell.length_c   1.000
_cell.angle_alpha   90.00
_cell.angle_beta   90.00
_cell.angle_gamma   90.00
#
_symmetry.space_group_name_H-M   'P 1'
#
loop_
_entity.id
_entity.type
_entity.pdbx_description
1 polymer ?
#
loop_
_entity_poly.entity_id
_entity_poly.type
_entity_poly.pdbx_seq_one_letter_code
_entity_poly.pdbx_strand_id
1 'polypeptide(L)'
;MNRLIVVLLTSFLIFGCSSNPTPVAPVIEKFEATKYLGKWYEIVRLPHSFEEGLQRVTAEYRLNDDGTIEVTNRGYNIELGEWETAIGHAKPVGTAMYKVTFFWPFYGGYYISELQTNDAGDYSIAVITSDSYDYFWVLSRTPKVPENVLDEIMKKAESWGYDTSLMIRVNHQAGYQ
;
A
#
# COMPACT_ATOMS: atom_id res chain seq x y z
N MET A 1 28.98 62.49 -16.59
CA MET A 1 29.25 61.11 -17.00
C MET A 1 28.34 60.18 -16.16
N ASN A 2 27.13 59.85 -16.70
CA ASN A 2 26.18 59.00 -16.02
C ASN A 2 26.44 57.54 -16.42
N ARG A 3 26.78 56.70 -15.44
CA ARG A 3 26.88 55.22 -15.65
C ARG A 3 25.52 54.59 -15.40
N LEU A 4 24.89 54.10 -16.47
CA LEU A 4 23.70 53.28 -16.41
C LEU A 4 24.11 51.89 -15.92
N ILE A 5 23.61 51.49 -14.75
CA ILE A 5 23.73 50.11 -14.24
C ILE A 5 22.52 49.34 -14.77
N VAL A 6 22.75 48.44 -15.73
CA VAL A 6 21.75 47.48 -16.21
C VAL A 6 21.76 46.28 -15.26
N VAL A 7 20.72 46.16 -14.43
CA VAL A 7 20.50 44.98 -13.61
C VAL A 7 19.79 43.94 -14.47
N LEU A 8 20.49 42.90 -14.89
CA LEU A 8 19.91 41.72 -15.52
C LEU A 8 19.23 40.84 -14.45
N LEU A 9 17.91 40.91 -14.39
CA LEU A 9 17.11 39.93 -13.62
C LEU A 9 17.09 38.62 -14.39
N THR A 10 17.94 37.69 -14.01
CA THR A 10 17.84 36.28 -14.43
C THR A 10 16.70 35.60 -13.67
N SER A 11 15.54 35.46 -14.32
CA SER A 11 14.43 34.65 -13.83
C SER A 11 14.84 33.15 -13.85
N PHE A 12 15.15 32.61 -12.68
CA PHE A 12 15.31 31.17 -12.48
C PHE A 12 13.93 30.54 -12.55
N LEU A 13 13.57 30.00 -13.71
CA LEU A 13 12.42 29.09 -13.83
C LEU A 13 12.76 27.78 -13.11
N ILE A 14 12.28 27.64 -11.89
CA ILE A 14 12.29 26.37 -11.16
C ILE A 14 11.24 25.47 -11.86
N PHE A 15 11.67 24.64 -12.79
CA PHE A 15 10.91 23.50 -13.24
C PHE A 15 10.82 22.52 -12.07
N GLY A 16 9.77 22.62 -11.28
CA GLY A 16 9.40 21.60 -10.34
C GLY A 16 9.06 20.33 -11.13
N CYS A 17 9.97 19.35 -11.20
CA CYS A 17 9.64 18.00 -11.63
C CYS A 17 8.65 17.44 -10.63
N SER A 18 7.35 17.56 -10.92
CA SER A 18 6.33 16.72 -10.33
C SER A 18 6.54 15.33 -10.94
N SER A 19 7.34 14.48 -10.29
CA SER A 19 7.43 13.09 -10.67
C SER A 19 6.08 12.44 -10.37
N ASN A 20 5.32 12.13 -11.42
CA ASN A 20 4.14 11.29 -11.29
C ASN A 20 4.56 9.95 -10.65
N PRO A 21 3.72 9.37 -9.79
CA PRO A 21 3.98 8.04 -9.25
C PRO A 21 4.13 7.05 -10.41
N THR A 22 5.18 6.22 -10.37
CA THR A 22 5.46 5.22 -11.41
C THR A 22 5.34 3.83 -10.79
N PRO A 23 4.15 3.20 -10.88
CA PRO A 23 3.95 1.84 -10.40
C PRO A 23 4.85 0.85 -11.13
N VAL A 24 5.41 -0.13 -10.41
CA VAL A 24 6.20 -1.22 -11.01
C VAL A 24 5.33 -2.36 -11.54
N ALA A 25 4.04 -2.37 -11.22
CA ALA A 25 3.05 -3.34 -11.68
C ALA A 25 1.81 -2.61 -12.22
N PRO A 26 0.94 -3.27 -13.02
CA PRO A 26 -0.30 -2.69 -13.48
C PRO A 26 -1.17 -2.19 -12.32
N VAL A 27 -1.90 -1.10 -12.53
CA VAL A 27 -2.89 -0.57 -11.58
C VAL A 27 -4.27 -0.72 -12.19
N ILE A 28 -5.27 -1.09 -11.39
CA ILE A 28 -6.63 -1.26 -11.89
C ILE A 28 -7.23 0.07 -12.34
N GLU A 29 -8.03 0.03 -13.40
CA GLU A 29 -8.64 1.22 -14.00
C GLU A 29 -9.96 1.64 -13.32
N LYS A 30 -10.66 0.69 -12.67
CA LYS A 30 -11.95 0.93 -12.03
C LYS A 30 -11.86 0.63 -10.54
N PHE A 31 -12.17 1.62 -9.71
CA PHE A 31 -12.07 1.52 -8.27
C PHE A 31 -13.13 2.39 -7.58
N GLU A 32 -13.83 1.80 -6.63
CA GLU A 32 -14.78 2.47 -5.76
C GLU A 32 -14.22 2.51 -4.34
N ALA A 33 -13.63 3.65 -3.94
CA ALA A 33 -12.97 3.79 -2.64
C ALA A 33 -13.86 3.43 -1.45
N THR A 34 -15.14 3.74 -1.51
CA THR A 34 -16.11 3.43 -0.44
C THR A 34 -16.28 1.94 -0.19
N LYS A 35 -16.18 1.09 -1.23
CA LYS A 35 -16.23 -0.37 -1.09
C LYS A 35 -14.93 -0.95 -0.53
N TYR A 36 -13.85 -0.17 -0.58
CA TYR A 36 -12.53 -0.60 -0.08
C TYR A 36 -12.37 -0.33 1.43
N LEU A 37 -13.15 0.59 2.00
CA LEU A 37 -13.10 0.95 3.42
C LEU A 37 -13.37 -0.23 4.35
N GLY A 38 -13.01 -0.05 5.63
CA GLY A 38 -13.17 -1.04 6.68
C GLY A 38 -11.96 -1.98 6.77
N LYS A 39 -12.18 -3.14 7.37
CA LYS A 39 -11.13 -4.06 7.79
C LYS A 39 -10.72 -5.03 6.69
N TRP A 40 -9.40 -5.23 6.58
CA TRP A 40 -8.74 -6.22 5.76
C TRP A 40 -7.75 -7.03 6.59
N TYR A 41 -7.57 -8.30 6.24
CA TYR A 41 -6.55 -9.19 6.78
C TYR A 41 -5.39 -9.26 5.80
N GLU A 42 -4.17 -9.09 6.26
CA GLU A 42 -2.98 -9.30 5.44
C GLU A 42 -2.70 -10.80 5.34
N ILE A 43 -2.63 -11.32 4.13
CA ILE A 43 -2.47 -12.77 3.88
C ILE A 43 -1.04 -13.09 3.47
N VAL A 44 -0.45 -12.23 2.63
CA VAL A 44 0.92 -12.37 2.14
C VAL A 44 1.56 -10.98 2.07
N ARG A 45 2.85 -10.91 2.35
CA ARG A 45 3.68 -9.72 2.10
C ARG A 45 5.10 -10.07 1.68
N LEU A 46 5.81 -9.15 1.05
CA LEU A 46 7.27 -9.17 1.02
C LEU A 46 7.84 -8.75 2.39
N PRO A 47 9.04 -9.23 2.76
CA PRO A 47 9.68 -8.82 4.01
C PRO A 47 10.07 -7.34 3.96
N HIS A 48 9.74 -6.60 5.01
CA HIS A 48 10.18 -5.23 5.25
C HIS A 48 10.23 -4.92 6.75
N SER A 49 11.08 -3.96 7.13
CA SER A 49 11.45 -3.72 8.53
C SER A 49 10.32 -3.26 9.45
N PHE A 50 9.30 -2.58 8.91
CA PHE A 50 8.21 -2.04 9.74
C PHE A 50 7.11 -3.07 10.09
N GLU A 51 7.19 -4.30 9.56
CA GLU A 51 6.32 -5.43 9.93
C GLU A 51 7.11 -6.68 10.32
N GLU A 52 8.41 -6.51 10.63
CA GLU A 52 9.26 -7.60 11.07
C GLU A 52 8.72 -8.22 12.37
N GLY A 53 8.63 -9.56 12.40
CA GLY A 53 8.08 -10.30 13.55
C GLY A 53 6.57 -10.24 13.70
N LEU A 54 5.84 -9.47 12.87
CA LEU A 54 4.40 -9.33 13.00
C LEU A 54 3.64 -10.49 12.32
N GLN A 55 2.65 -11.00 13.05
CA GLN A 55 1.64 -11.94 12.59
C GLN A 55 0.24 -11.41 12.90
N ARG A 56 -0.80 -12.02 12.38
CA ARG A 56 -2.19 -11.63 12.60
C ARG A 56 -2.46 -10.18 12.18
N VAL A 57 -1.73 -9.71 11.16
CA VAL A 57 -1.75 -8.32 10.72
C VAL A 57 -3.08 -7.98 10.03
N THR A 58 -3.65 -6.85 10.41
CA THR A 58 -4.86 -6.29 9.81
C THR A 58 -4.66 -4.82 9.49
N ALA A 59 -5.29 -4.36 8.41
CA ALA A 59 -5.40 -2.96 8.04
C ALA A 59 -6.86 -2.54 8.09
N GLU A 60 -7.15 -1.39 8.68
CA GLU A 60 -8.48 -0.78 8.68
C GLU A 60 -8.40 0.60 8.04
N TYR A 61 -9.29 0.83 7.07
CA TYR A 61 -9.32 2.06 6.27
C TYR A 61 -10.59 2.85 6.59
N ARG A 62 -10.44 4.11 7.00
CA ARG A 62 -11.52 5.02 7.33
C ARG A 62 -11.39 6.32 6.53
N LEU A 63 -12.46 6.69 5.82
CA LEU A 63 -12.50 7.96 5.10
C LEU A 63 -12.64 9.14 6.08
N ASN A 64 -11.79 10.13 5.92
CA ASN A 64 -11.85 11.40 6.65
C ASN A 64 -12.68 12.43 5.90
N ASP A 65 -13.14 13.47 6.60
CA ASP A 65 -13.94 14.56 6.02
C ASP A 65 -13.20 15.36 4.95
N ASP A 66 -11.87 15.37 4.98
CA ASP A 66 -11.02 16.03 3.99
C ASP A 66 -10.71 15.17 2.74
N GLY A 67 -11.31 13.98 2.64
CA GLY A 67 -11.13 13.05 1.53
C GLY A 67 -9.85 12.21 1.62
N THR A 68 -9.04 12.35 2.67
CA THR A 68 -7.95 11.43 2.97
C THR A 68 -8.50 10.15 3.63
N ILE A 69 -7.68 9.10 3.66
CA ILE A 69 -8.00 7.84 4.33
C ILE A 69 -7.05 7.66 5.51
N GLU A 70 -7.61 7.50 6.70
CA GLU A 70 -6.86 7.01 7.85
C GLU A 70 -6.67 5.51 7.70
N VAL A 71 -5.45 5.05 7.94
CA VAL A 71 -5.05 3.65 7.87
C VAL A 71 -4.58 3.23 9.25
N THR A 72 -5.27 2.27 9.85
CA THR A 72 -4.87 1.68 11.12
C THR A 72 -4.38 0.27 10.87
N ASN A 73 -3.06 0.06 10.93
CA ASN A 73 -2.45 -1.26 10.88
C ASN A 73 -2.29 -1.80 12.30
N ARG A 74 -2.61 -3.09 12.50
CA ARG A 74 -2.45 -3.77 13.77
C ARG A 74 -1.90 -5.17 13.55
N GLY A 75 -0.79 -5.51 14.22
CA GLY A 75 -0.14 -6.81 14.16
C GLY A 75 0.24 -7.32 15.55
N TYR A 76 0.38 -8.64 15.70
CA TYR A 76 0.90 -9.26 16.92
C TYR A 76 2.38 -9.57 16.72
N ASN A 77 3.24 -8.92 17.52
CA ASN A 77 4.66 -9.19 17.52
C ASN A 77 4.92 -10.47 18.30
N ILE A 78 5.38 -11.51 17.59
CA ILE A 78 5.58 -12.84 18.20
C ILE A 78 6.82 -12.89 19.12
N GLU A 79 7.80 -12.03 18.91
CA GLU A 79 9.02 -11.98 19.73
C GLU A 79 8.77 -11.23 21.04
N LEU A 80 8.01 -10.12 20.98
CA LEU A 80 7.66 -9.30 22.12
C LEU A 80 6.44 -9.81 22.89
N GLY A 81 5.60 -10.65 22.26
CA GLY A 81 4.37 -11.17 22.85
C GLY A 81 3.26 -10.12 23.00
N GLU A 82 3.28 -9.04 22.19
CA GLU A 82 2.33 -7.94 22.32
C GLU A 82 1.76 -7.49 20.98
N TRP A 83 0.66 -6.72 21.04
CA TRP A 83 0.04 -6.11 19.90
C TRP A 83 0.66 -4.74 19.61
N GLU A 84 1.06 -4.55 18.37
CA GLU A 84 1.51 -3.26 17.85
C GLU A 84 0.41 -2.62 17.00
N THR A 85 0.36 -1.30 17.01
CA THR A 85 -0.58 -0.52 16.20
C THR A 85 0.15 0.68 15.60
N ALA A 86 0.00 0.86 14.29
CA ALA A 86 0.49 2.02 13.56
C ALA A 86 -0.67 2.72 12.87
N ILE A 87 -0.73 4.05 12.98
CA ILE A 87 -1.74 4.89 12.32
C ILE A 87 -1.06 5.71 11.24
N GLY A 88 -1.56 5.61 10.04
CA GLY A 88 -1.07 6.33 8.86
C GLY A 88 -2.20 7.07 8.13
N HIS A 89 -1.79 7.82 7.12
CA HIS A 89 -2.72 8.59 6.28
C HIS A 89 -2.42 8.34 4.81
N ALA A 90 -3.45 8.03 4.04
CA ALA A 90 -3.38 7.83 2.60
C ALA A 90 -4.05 9.00 1.87
N LYS A 91 -3.32 9.59 0.90
CA LYS A 91 -3.83 10.64 0.01
C LYS A 91 -4.03 10.07 -1.39
N PRO A 92 -5.20 10.26 -2.02
CA PRO A 92 -5.41 9.83 -3.40
C PRO A 92 -4.50 10.65 -4.34
N VAL A 93 -3.85 9.98 -5.29
CA VAL A 93 -3.01 10.58 -6.34
C VAL A 93 -3.42 10.13 -7.74
N GLY A 94 -4.39 9.25 -7.85
CA GLY A 94 -4.97 8.72 -9.08
C GLY A 94 -6.02 7.66 -8.78
N THR A 95 -6.62 7.08 -9.83
CA THR A 95 -7.54 5.95 -9.67
C THR A 95 -6.79 4.76 -9.08
N ALA A 96 -7.27 4.24 -7.94
CA ALA A 96 -6.64 3.13 -7.21
C ALA A 96 -5.16 3.38 -6.81
N MET A 97 -4.74 4.63 -6.76
CA MET A 97 -3.38 5.05 -6.45
C MET A 97 -3.38 6.04 -5.28
N TYR A 98 -2.57 5.74 -4.28
CA TYR A 98 -2.43 6.55 -3.07
C TYR A 98 -0.95 6.76 -2.72
N LYS A 99 -0.67 7.87 -2.01
CA LYS A 99 0.56 8.04 -1.23
C LYS A 99 0.24 7.87 0.24
N VAL A 100 0.91 6.93 0.91
CA VAL A 100 0.68 6.58 2.32
C VAL A 100 1.86 7.00 3.16
N THR A 101 1.61 7.58 4.33
CA THR A 101 2.62 7.89 5.34
C THR A 101 2.20 7.36 6.70
N PHE A 102 3.13 6.71 7.38
CA PHE A 102 3.09 6.41 8.81
C PHE A 102 4.10 7.28 9.58
N PHE A 103 5.00 7.98 8.85
CA PHE A 103 6.08 8.79 9.41
C PHE A 103 6.29 10.04 8.55
N TRP A 104 5.53 11.09 8.83
CA TRP A 104 5.71 12.36 8.12
C TRP A 104 7.16 12.89 8.25
N PRO A 105 7.82 13.37 7.17
CA PRO A 105 7.29 13.70 5.84
C PRO A 105 7.46 12.59 4.77
N PHE A 106 7.74 11.35 5.14
CA PHE A 106 8.04 10.27 4.21
C PHE A 106 6.77 9.59 3.73
N TYR A 107 6.63 9.45 2.41
CA TYR A 107 5.48 8.81 1.76
C TYR A 107 5.93 7.66 0.88
N GLY A 108 5.21 6.55 0.92
CA GLY A 108 5.33 5.42 -0.01
C GLY A 108 4.15 5.35 -0.98
N GLY A 109 4.38 4.75 -2.15
CA GLY A 109 3.31 4.42 -3.09
C GLY A 109 2.47 3.25 -2.57
N TYR A 110 1.16 3.34 -2.73
CA TYR A 110 0.20 2.28 -2.43
C TYR A 110 -0.76 2.18 -3.60
N TYR A 111 -0.58 1.15 -4.42
CA TYR A 111 -1.28 0.98 -5.68
C TYR A 111 -2.03 -0.32 -5.69
N ILE A 112 -3.32 -0.27 -6.00
CA ILE A 112 -4.16 -1.46 -6.07
C ILE A 112 -3.99 -2.05 -7.47
N SER A 113 -3.27 -3.16 -7.56
CA SER A 113 -2.91 -3.83 -8.82
C SER A 113 -3.91 -4.90 -9.22
N GLU A 114 -4.62 -5.48 -8.25
CA GLU A 114 -5.72 -6.42 -8.50
C GLU A 114 -6.79 -6.28 -7.42
N LEU A 115 -8.04 -6.45 -7.84
CA LEU A 115 -9.19 -6.59 -6.95
C LEU A 115 -10.05 -7.75 -7.43
N GLN A 116 -10.42 -8.60 -6.48
CA GLN A 116 -11.42 -9.63 -6.71
C GLN A 116 -12.68 -9.30 -5.89
N THR A 117 -13.83 -9.68 -6.41
CA THR A 117 -15.13 -9.51 -5.76
C THR A 117 -15.70 -10.85 -5.33
N ASN A 118 -16.51 -10.83 -4.30
CA ASN A 118 -17.38 -11.96 -3.92
C ASN A 118 -18.65 -11.98 -4.82
N ASP A 119 -19.51 -12.97 -4.62
CA ASP A 119 -20.76 -13.13 -5.37
C ASP A 119 -21.75 -11.95 -5.19
N ALA A 120 -21.61 -11.18 -4.12
CA ALA A 120 -22.42 -9.97 -3.88
C ALA A 120 -21.85 -8.72 -4.58
N GLY A 121 -20.67 -8.82 -5.22
CA GLY A 121 -19.99 -7.70 -5.88
C GLY A 121 -19.17 -6.83 -4.93
N ASP A 122 -18.97 -7.26 -3.67
CA ASP A 122 -18.10 -6.58 -2.73
C ASP A 122 -16.66 -7.00 -2.93
N TYR A 123 -15.72 -6.08 -2.72
CA TYR A 123 -14.28 -6.38 -2.77
C TYR A 123 -13.90 -7.40 -1.69
N SER A 124 -13.27 -8.49 -2.08
CA SER A 124 -12.92 -9.63 -1.21
C SER A 124 -11.42 -9.86 -1.07
N ILE A 125 -10.66 -9.66 -2.15
CA ILE A 125 -9.20 -9.78 -2.18
C ILE A 125 -8.63 -8.58 -2.92
N ALA A 126 -7.52 -8.03 -2.41
CA ALA A 126 -6.77 -6.95 -3.04
C ALA A 126 -5.27 -7.29 -3.10
N VAL A 127 -4.64 -7.02 -4.23
CA VAL A 127 -3.19 -7.08 -4.38
C VAL A 127 -2.66 -5.67 -4.44
N ILE A 128 -1.73 -5.36 -3.56
CA ILE A 128 -1.15 -4.04 -3.38
C ILE A 128 0.31 -4.07 -3.80
N THR A 129 0.71 -3.09 -4.58
CA THR A 129 2.08 -2.86 -5.04
C THR A 129 2.51 -1.43 -4.74
N SER A 130 3.74 -1.09 -5.09
CA SER A 130 4.31 0.24 -4.88
C SER A 130 5.07 0.72 -6.13
N ASP A 131 5.87 1.78 -5.97
CA ASP A 131 6.85 2.29 -6.91
C ASP A 131 8.22 1.56 -6.82
N SER A 132 8.31 0.52 -6.00
CA SER A 132 9.46 -0.36 -5.83
C SER A 132 9.03 -1.82 -5.73
N TYR A 133 9.89 -2.74 -6.17
CA TYR A 133 9.71 -4.18 -5.99
C TYR A 133 9.93 -4.67 -4.55
N ASP A 134 10.27 -3.78 -3.62
CA ASP A 134 10.43 -4.12 -2.21
C ASP A 134 9.11 -4.30 -1.47
N TYR A 135 8.01 -3.85 -2.06
CA TYR A 135 6.70 -3.81 -1.41
C TYR A 135 5.63 -4.53 -2.21
N PHE A 136 5.00 -5.49 -1.56
CA PHE A 136 3.89 -6.27 -2.09
C PHE A 136 3.05 -6.81 -0.95
N TRP A 137 1.71 -6.71 -1.07
CA TRP A 137 0.78 -7.29 -0.11
C TRP A 137 -0.40 -7.94 -0.82
N VAL A 138 -0.90 -9.04 -0.25
CA VAL A 138 -2.22 -9.60 -0.53
C VAL A 138 -3.08 -9.38 0.69
N LEU A 139 -4.16 -8.65 0.52
CA LEU A 139 -5.16 -8.38 1.54
C LEU A 139 -6.44 -9.15 1.24
N SER A 140 -7.16 -9.59 2.28
CA SER A 140 -8.43 -10.29 2.14
C SER A 140 -9.44 -9.82 3.19
N ARG A 141 -10.73 -9.88 2.86
CA ARG A 141 -11.81 -9.63 3.84
C ARG A 141 -11.94 -10.76 4.85
N THR A 142 -11.35 -11.91 4.59
CA THR A 142 -11.35 -13.07 5.49
C THR A 142 -9.90 -13.46 5.85
N PRO A 143 -9.67 -14.03 7.05
CA PRO A 143 -8.33 -14.39 7.49
C PRO A 143 -7.74 -15.62 6.76
N LYS A 144 -8.48 -16.20 5.83
CA LYS A 144 -8.05 -17.34 5.01
C LYS A 144 -8.47 -17.12 3.57
N VAL A 145 -7.56 -17.44 2.65
CA VAL A 145 -7.77 -17.44 1.20
C VAL A 145 -7.46 -18.84 0.70
N PRO A 146 -8.26 -19.41 -0.24
CA PRO A 146 -7.97 -20.71 -0.85
C PRO A 146 -6.59 -20.73 -1.54
N GLU A 147 -5.85 -21.84 -1.41
CA GLU A 147 -4.49 -21.95 -1.95
C GLU A 147 -4.45 -21.75 -3.47
N ASN A 148 -5.40 -22.29 -4.21
CA ASN A 148 -5.45 -22.10 -5.67
C ASN A 148 -5.59 -20.61 -6.06
N VAL A 149 -6.28 -19.79 -5.27
CA VAL A 149 -6.40 -18.34 -5.50
C VAL A 149 -5.07 -17.65 -5.21
N LEU A 150 -4.39 -18.05 -4.13
CA LEU A 150 -3.06 -17.52 -3.81
C LEU A 150 -2.04 -17.90 -4.89
N ASP A 151 -2.07 -19.14 -5.39
CA ASP A 151 -1.18 -19.60 -6.45
C ASP A 151 -1.35 -18.78 -7.74
N GLU A 152 -2.59 -18.41 -8.09
CA GLU A 152 -2.86 -17.53 -9.23
C GLU A 152 -2.31 -16.11 -9.01
N ILE A 153 -2.48 -15.57 -7.80
CA ILE A 153 -1.92 -14.26 -7.44
C ILE A 153 -0.39 -14.29 -7.49
N MET A 154 0.24 -15.35 -6.97
CA MET A 154 1.70 -15.51 -7.00
C MET A 154 2.23 -15.58 -8.45
N LYS A 155 1.59 -16.34 -9.33
CA LYS A 155 1.95 -16.39 -10.76
C LYS A 155 1.86 -15.02 -11.44
N LYS A 156 0.84 -14.22 -11.08
CA LYS A 156 0.73 -12.84 -11.57
C LYS A 156 1.86 -11.96 -11.03
N ALA A 157 2.16 -12.04 -9.73
CA ALA A 157 3.24 -11.30 -9.11
C ALA A 157 4.59 -11.61 -9.78
N GLU A 158 4.88 -12.88 -10.07
CA GLU A 158 6.05 -13.29 -10.85
C GLU A 158 6.07 -12.67 -12.25
N SER A 159 4.93 -12.64 -12.94
CA SER A 159 4.82 -12.03 -14.27
C SER A 159 5.07 -10.51 -14.25
N TRP A 160 4.87 -9.85 -13.11
CA TRP A 160 5.17 -8.44 -12.87
C TRP A 160 6.63 -8.21 -12.44
N GLY A 161 7.39 -9.27 -12.17
CA GLY A 161 8.81 -9.20 -11.82
C GLY A 161 9.13 -9.32 -10.33
N TYR A 162 8.14 -9.68 -9.49
CA TYR A 162 8.37 -9.93 -8.07
C TYR A 162 9.00 -11.30 -7.81
N ASP A 163 9.93 -11.37 -6.85
CA ASP A 163 10.45 -12.64 -6.33
C ASP A 163 9.50 -13.20 -5.28
N THR A 164 8.61 -14.10 -5.71
CA THR A 164 7.59 -14.70 -4.83
C THR A 164 8.18 -15.68 -3.83
N SER A 165 9.42 -16.15 -4.01
CA SER A 165 10.11 -17.04 -3.07
C SER A 165 10.43 -16.35 -1.73
N LEU A 166 10.49 -15.02 -1.71
CA LEU A 166 10.72 -14.20 -0.51
C LEU A 166 9.45 -13.89 0.27
N MET A 167 8.26 -14.18 -0.29
CA MET A 167 7.00 -13.77 0.30
C MET A 167 6.67 -14.53 1.58
N ILE A 168 6.25 -13.77 2.59
CA ILE A 168 5.87 -14.26 3.92
C ILE A 168 4.35 -14.47 3.95
N ARG A 169 3.89 -15.65 4.36
CA ARG A 169 2.48 -15.92 4.67
C ARG A 169 2.18 -15.49 6.09
N VAL A 170 1.19 -14.63 6.26
CA VAL A 170 0.77 -14.11 7.57
C VAL A 170 -0.21 -15.09 8.20
N ASN A 171 0.11 -15.55 9.40
CA ASN A 171 -0.75 -16.47 10.14
C ASN A 171 -1.78 -15.70 10.97
N HIS A 172 -3.05 -16.11 10.86
CA HIS A 172 -4.18 -15.54 11.60
C HIS A 172 -4.75 -16.47 12.68
N GLN A 173 -4.17 -17.66 12.90
CA GLN A 173 -4.66 -18.58 13.91
C GLN A 173 -4.38 -18.06 15.32
N ALA A 174 -5.35 -18.22 16.22
CA ALA A 174 -5.13 -18.02 17.66
C ALA A 174 -4.27 -19.18 18.19
N GLY A 175 -3.13 -18.89 18.80
CA GLY A 175 -2.31 -19.96 19.39
C GLY A 175 -0.80 -19.88 19.20
N TYR A 176 -0.26 -18.79 18.66
CA TYR A 176 1.14 -18.46 18.87
C TYR A 176 1.25 -17.83 20.27
N GLN A 177 1.49 -18.66 21.27
CA GLN A 177 2.09 -18.31 22.55
C GLN A 177 3.52 -18.79 22.53
#